data_98d7e124c46276448adb5e82d4bbda6e
#
_entry.id   98d7e124c46276448adb5e82d4bbda6e
#
_cell.length_a   1.000
_cell.length_b   1.000
_cell.length_c   1.000
_cell.angle_alpha   90.00
_cell.angle_beta   90.00
_cell.angle_gamma   90.00
#
_symmetry.space_group_name_H-M   'P 1'
#
loop_
_entity.id
_entity.type
_entity.pdbx_description
1 polymer ?
#
loop_
_entity_poly.entity_id
_entity_poly.type
_entity_poly.pdbx_seq_one_letter_code
_entity_poly.pdbx_strand_id
1 'polypeptide(L)'
;MLYIVQMPKSSRPKSKPTKSSKAANPKAKVISSRTVYRGPVFWVTTDDVQEPGGVRARRDVIHHSGSVVVLAVDESGPTPRVLLERQYRHAANDYLWELPAGRIDAGEKALPAAKRELLEETGYTATRWRLILNFYASPGFVAETMSVFLATGLCAGPAHPEPDEVIRKSLVPLSKAVRMVLSGTIRDAKTISSVLWLDHQTREK
;
A
#
# COMPACT_ATOMS: atom_id res chain seq x y z
N MET A 1 1.75 -13.13 -39.51
CA MET A 1 3.10 -13.57 -39.83
C MET A 1 4.07 -12.83 -38.93
N LEU A 2 4.45 -13.46 -37.80
CA LEU A 2 5.32 -12.86 -36.77
C LEU A 2 6.77 -13.27 -37.10
N TYR A 3 7.63 -12.28 -37.33
CA TYR A 3 9.06 -12.50 -37.49
C TYR A 3 9.73 -12.60 -36.12
N ILE A 4 10.19 -13.81 -35.77
CA ILE A 4 11.07 -14.00 -34.62
C ILE A 4 12.50 -13.74 -35.09
N VAL A 5 13.09 -12.65 -34.61
CA VAL A 5 14.53 -12.37 -34.84
C VAL A 5 15.33 -13.09 -33.76
N GLN A 6 16.08 -14.12 -34.16
CA GLN A 6 17.04 -14.83 -33.33
C GLN A 6 18.29 -13.96 -33.09
N MET A 7 18.55 -13.56 -31.85
CA MET A 7 19.81 -12.87 -31.48
C MET A 7 20.92 -13.90 -31.21
N PRO A 8 22.19 -13.62 -31.59
CA PRO A 8 23.32 -14.50 -31.36
C PRO A 8 23.73 -14.50 -29.86
N LYS A 9 24.11 -15.69 -29.36
CA LYS A 9 24.60 -15.88 -27.97
C LYS A 9 25.98 -15.26 -27.84
N SER A 10 26.05 -14.16 -27.06
CA SER A 10 27.31 -13.52 -26.63
C SER A 10 27.85 -14.23 -25.39
N SER A 11 29.04 -14.81 -25.49
CA SER A 11 29.80 -15.33 -24.35
C SER A 11 30.46 -14.20 -23.57
N ARG A 12 29.91 -13.88 -22.39
CA ARG A 12 30.54 -12.94 -21.44
C ARG A 12 31.54 -13.64 -20.54
N PRO A 13 32.74 -13.09 -20.32
CA PRO A 13 33.67 -13.62 -19.36
C PRO A 13 33.15 -13.43 -17.92
N LYS A 14 33.31 -14.46 -17.07
CA LYS A 14 32.94 -14.45 -15.66
C LYS A 14 33.90 -13.53 -14.89
N SER A 15 33.47 -12.31 -14.56
CA SER A 15 34.15 -11.46 -13.60
C SER A 15 33.82 -11.91 -12.17
N LYS A 16 34.84 -12.04 -11.31
CA LYS A 16 34.69 -12.34 -9.88
C LYS A 16 33.90 -11.22 -9.19
N PRO A 17 32.99 -11.52 -8.25
CA PRO A 17 32.27 -10.50 -7.54
C PRO A 17 33.22 -9.73 -6.61
N THR A 18 33.50 -8.49 -6.93
CA THR A 18 34.09 -7.51 -5.99
C THR A 18 33.07 -7.21 -4.91
N LYS A 19 33.43 -7.40 -3.63
CA LYS A 19 32.65 -6.96 -2.48
C LYS A 19 32.53 -5.42 -2.52
N SER A 20 31.45 -4.93 -3.12
CA SER A 20 31.06 -3.53 -3.03
C SER A 20 30.57 -3.28 -1.60
N SER A 21 31.32 -2.53 -0.81
CA SER A 21 30.78 -1.89 0.38
C SER A 21 29.66 -0.97 -0.08
N LYS A 22 28.40 -1.26 0.32
CA LYS A 22 27.26 -0.36 0.07
C LYS A 22 27.50 0.95 0.82
N ALA A 23 28.15 1.91 0.19
CA ALA A 23 28.14 3.29 0.66
C ALA A 23 26.65 3.71 0.71
N ALA A 24 26.21 4.21 1.86
CA ALA A 24 24.86 4.73 1.99
C ALA A 24 24.67 5.88 0.99
N ASN A 25 23.61 5.82 0.18
CA ASN A 25 23.30 6.91 -0.73
C ASN A 25 23.17 8.23 0.04
N PRO A 26 23.78 9.32 -0.42
CA PRO A 26 23.68 10.60 0.25
C PRO A 26 22.21 11.04 0.32
N LYS A 27 21.82 11.60 1.47
CA LYS A 27 20.48 12.15 1.69
C LYS A 27 20.50 13.66 1.56
N ALA A 28 19.34 14.26 1.22
CA ALA A 28 19.16 15.70 1.28
C ALA A 28 19.37 16.21 2.72
N LYS A 29 19.92 17.41 2.86
CA LYS A 29 20.04 18.12 4.13
C LYS A 29 18.97 19.19 4.21
N VAL A 30 18.10 19.13 5.22
CA VAL A 30 17.14 20.20 5.52
C VAL A 30 17.92 21.39 6.11
N ILE A 31 17.82 22.56 5.47
CA ILE A 31 18.46 23.81 5.90
C ILE A 31 17.51 24.56 6.83
N SER A 32 16.23 24.67 6.42
CA SER A 32 15.16 25.25 7.23
C SER A 32 13.85 24.52 6.92
N SER A 33 12.92 24.49 7.87
CA SER A 33 11.60 23.90 7.73
C SER A 33 10.57 24.79 8.46
N ARG A 34 9.42 25.01 7.83
CA ARG A 34 8.31 25.74 8.39
C ARG A 34 7.01 25.00 8.16
N THR A 35 6.26 24.71 9.23
CA THR A 35 4.89 24.19 9.10
C THR A 35 3.98 25.30 8.56
N VAL A 36 3.31 25.03 7.43
CA VAL A 36 2.39 25.96 6.77
C VAL A 36 0.92 25.59 6.91
N TYR A 37 0.66 24.32 7.26
CA TYR A 37 -0.68 23.81 7.56
C TYR A 37 -0.59 22.69 8.62
N ARG A 38 -1.58 22.62 9.50
CA ARG A 38 -1.76 21.51 10.44
C ARG A 38 -3.25 21.19 10.58
N GLY A 39 -3.62 20.01 10.09
CA GLY A 39 -4.96 19.44 10.21
C GLY A 39 -4.98 18.21 11.15
N PRO A 40 -6.13 17.58 11.33
CA PRO A 40 -6.29 16.39 12.18
C PRO A 40 -5.63 15.14 11.58
N VAL A 41 -5.53 15.04 10.25
CA VAL A 41 -5.03 13.86 9.54
C VAL A 41 -3.58 14.03 9.10
N PHE A 42 -3.20 15.23 8.63
CA PHE A 42 -1.88 15.51 8.08
C PHE A 42 -1.44 16.96 8.40
N TRP A 43 -0.14 17.20 8.23
CA TRP A 43 0.40 18.57 8.24
C TRP A 43 1.31 18.78 7.04
N VAL A 44 1.53 20.04 6.69
CA VAL A 44 2.36 20.41 5.54
C VAL A 44 3.52 21.28 6.02
N THR A 45 4.73 20.94 5.56
CA THR A 45 5.91 21.79 5.73
C THR A 45 6.37 22.34 4.38
N THR A 46 6.97 23.52 4.43
CA THR A 46 7.81 24.06 3.36
C THR A 46 9.25 24.01 3.85
N ASP A 47 10.08 23.24 3.15
CA ASP A 47 11.46 22.96 3.51
C ASP A 47 12.42 23.55 2.47
N ASP A 48 13.43 24.29 2.92
CA ASP A 48 14.61 24.62 2.11
C ASP A 48 15.62 23.48 2.30
N VAL A 49 15.97 22.80 1.23
CA VAL A 49 16.84 21.62 1.29
C VAL A 49 18.06 21.79 0.39
N GLN A 50 19.16 21.16 0.78
CA GLN A 50 20.28 20.88 -0.10
C GLN A 50 20.16 19.42 -0.53
N GLU A 51 19.84 19.21 -1.80
CA GLU A 51 19.69 17.87 -2.40
C GLU A 51 21.04 17.13 -2.47
N PRO A 52 21.02 15.79 -2.60
CA PRO A 52 22.20 15.05 -2.98
C PRO A 52 22.79 15.63 -4.26
N GLY A 53 24.09 16.01 -4.22
CA GLY A 53 24.75 16.73 -5.34
C GLY A 53 24.86 18.25 -5.14
N GLY A 54 24.35 18.79 -4.01
CA GLY A 54 24.61 20.15 -3.57
C GLY A 54 23.64 21.21 -4.06
N VAL A 55 22.67 20.87 -4.92
CA VAL A 55 21.65 21.78 -5.41
C VAL A 55 20.71 22.21 -4.29
N ARG A 56 20.43 23.48 -4.14
CA ARG A 56 19.40 23.99 -3.24
C ARG A 56 18.03 23.97 -3.92
N ALA A 57 17.03 23.52 -3.18
CA ALA A 57 15.65 23.44 -3.66
C ALA A 57 14.69 23.68 -2.50
N ARG A 58 13.49 24.17 -2.84
CA ARG A 58 12.35 24.23 -1.94
C ARG A 58 11.47 23.01 -2.17
N ARG A 59 10.99 22.40 -1.07
CA ARG A 59 10.07 21.26 -1.09
C ARG A 59 8.89 21.54 -0.18
N ASP A 60 7.68 21.35 -0.70
CA ASP A 60 6.48 21.32 0.11
C ASP A 60 6.12 19.84 0.34
N VAL A 61 6.03 19.44 1.61
CA VAL A 61 5.86 18.04 2.01
C VAL A 61 4.61 17.88 2.86
N ILE A 62 3.74 16.98 2.44
CA ILE A 62 2.61 16.51 3.24
C ILE A 62 3.10 15.37 4.13
N HIS A 63 3.04 15.58 5.44
CA HIS A 63 3.39 14.58 6.43
C HIS A 63 2.15 13.85 6.93
N HIS A 64 2.29 12.54 7.14
CA HIS A 64 1.25 11.64 7.63
C HIS A 64 1.87 10.64 8.62
N SER A 65 1.07 10.13 9.58
CA SER A 65 1.55 9.13 10.56
C SER A 65 1.83 7.75 9.96
N GLY A 66 1.42 7.53 8.73
CA GLY A 66 1.45 6.25 8.05
C GLY A 66 0.09 5.53 8.13
N SER A 67 -0.11 4.56 7.24
CA SER A 67 -1.34 3.78 7.14
C SER A 67 -1.06 2.29 7.11
N VAL A 68 -2.03 1.52 7.55
CA VAL A 68 -2.08 0.07 7.39
C VAL A 68 -3.12 -0.29 6.33
N VAL A 69 -2.86 -1.37 5.63
CA VAL A 69 -3.77 -1.95 4.64
C VAL A 69 -3.92 -3.43 4.94
N VAL A 70 -5.11 -3.96 4.90
CA VAL A 70 -5.37 -5.37 5.21
C VAL A 70 -5.86 -6.11 3.96
N LEU A 71 -4.98 -6.93 3.39
CA LEU A 71 -5.36 -7.92 2.38
C LEU A 71 -5.97 -9.13 3.10
N ALA A 72 -7.24 -9.00 3.45
CA ALA A 72 -8.00 -10.04 4.13
C ALA A 72 -8.50 -11.08 3.11
N VAL A 73 -8.06 -12.35 3.27
CA VAL A 73 -8.33 -13.42 2.33
C VAL A 73 -9.08 -14.55 3.03
N ASP A 74 -10.25 -14.86 2.52
CA ASP A 74 -11.01 -16.03 2.89
C ASP A 74 -10.60 -17.22 2.02
N GLU A 75 -10.05 -18.24 2.68
CA GLU A 75 -9.56 -19.49 2.09
C GLU A 75 -10.50 -20.67 2.40
N SER A 76 -11.70 -20.44 2.92
CA SER A 76 -12.62 -21.50 3.32
C SER A 76 -13.25 -22.26 2.15
N GLY A 77 -13.22 -21.68 0.96
CA GLY A 77 -13.76 -22.26 -0.27
C GLY A 77 -12.67 -22.76 -1.23
N PRO A 78 -13.07 -23.32 -2.38
CA PRO A 78 -12.15 -23.86 -3.39
C PRO A 78 -11.29 -22.79 -4.07
N THR A 79 -11.69 -21.53 -4.00
CA THR A 79 -10.96 -20.39 -4.56
C THR A 79 -10.87 -19.28 -3.52
N PRO A 80 -9.69 -18.64 -3.37
CA PRO A 80 -9.53 -17.55 -2.42
C PRO A 80 -10.43 -16.36 -2.79
N ARG A 81 -11.03 -15.74 -1.76
CA ARG A 81 -11.85 -14.53 -1.89
C ARG A 81 -11.21 -13.40 -1.12
N VAL A 82 -11.12 -12.23 -1.73
CA VAL A 82 -10.57 -11.01 -1.10
C VAL A 82 -11.73 -10.21 -0.52
N LEU A 83 -11.59 -9.78 0.72
CA LEU A 83 -12.52 -8.85 1.34
C LEU A 83 -12.25 -7.46 0.78
N LEU A 84 -13.22 -6.93 0.07
CA LEU A 84 -13.20 -5.56 -0.47
C LEU A 84 -14.31 -4.73 0.18
N GLU A 85 -14.06 -3.44 0.25
CA GLU A 85 -14.98 -2.42 0.71
C GLU A 85 -15.31 -1.46 -0.41
N ARG A 86 -16.51 -0.89 -0.35
CA ARG A 86 -16.89 0.21 -1.22
C ARG A 86 -17.26 1.41 -0.36
N GLN A 87 -16.42 2.45 -0.43
CA GLN A 87 -16.54 3.66 0.36
C GLN A 87 -16.49 4.90 -0.54
N TYR A 88 -17.24 5.95 -0.16
CA TYR A 88 -17.14 7.25 -0.81
C TYR A 88 -15.85 7.95 -0.35
N ARG A 89 -15.05 8.41 -1.31
CA ARG A 89 -13.84 9.19 -1.05
C ARG A 89 -14.02 10.60 -1.59
N HIS A 90 -14.19 11.56 -0.70
CA HIS A 90 -14.44 12.96 -1.06
C HIS A 90 -13.35 13.53 -1.99
N ALA A 91 -12.09 13.24 -1.75
CA ALA A 91 -10.97 13.69 -2.58
C ALA A 91 -11.04 13.15 -4.02
N ALA A 92 -11.60 11.96 -4.22
CA ALA A 92 -11.83 11.35 -5.54
C ALA A 92 -13.19 11.75 -6.12
N ASN A 93 -14.09 12.31 -5.29
CA ASN A 93 -15.49 12.60 -5.60
C ASN A 93 -16.22 11.38 -6.16
N ASP A 94 -15.92 10.17 -5.63
CA ASP A 94 -16.47 8.92 -6.13
C ASP A 94 -16.42 7.81 -5.08
N TYR A 95 -17.20 6.73 -5.33
CA TYR A 95 -17.15 5.51 -4.57
C TYR A 95 -16.03 4.60 -5.11
N LEU A 96 -15.06 4.25 -4.27
CA LEU A 96 -13.97 3.38 -4.64
C LEU A 96 -14.15 1.98 -4.04
N TRP A 97 -13.64 0.97 -4.76
CA TRP A 97 -13.41 -0.36 -4.23
C TRP A 97 -12.02 -0.42 -3.65
N GLU A 98 -11.93 -0.70 -2.35
CA GLU A 98 -10.69 -0.65 -1.58
C GLU A 98 -10.52 -1.90 -0.71
N LEU A 99 -9.30 -2.13 -0.24
CA LEU A 99 -9.03 -3.01 0.90
C LEU A 99 -9.26 -2.22 2.18
N PRO A 100 -9.67 -2.87 3.29
CA PRO A 100 -9.71 -2.26 4.61
C PRO A 100 -8.38 -1.60 4.93
N ALA A 101 -8.42 -0.35 5.37
CA ALA A 101 -7.21 0.44 5.57
C ALA A 101 -7.47 1.68 6.43
N GLY A 102 -6.60 1.92 7.37
CA GLY A 102 -6.69 3.13 8.18
C GLY A 102 -5.36 3.65 8.68
N ARG A 103 -5.43 4.73 9.39
CA ARG A 103 -4.28 5.46 9.93
C ARG A 103 -3.70 4.74 11.15
N ILE A 104 -2.38 4.78 11.27
CA ILE A 104 -1.70 4.36 12.50
C ILE A 104 -1.81 5.49 13.52
N ASP A 105 -2.41 5.23 14.67
CA ASP A 105 -2.56 6.21 15.73
C ASP A 105 -1.23 6.52 16.45
N ALA A 106 -1.20 7.63 17.17
CA ALA A 106 0.01 8.05 17.90
C ALA A 106 0.42 6.99 18.92
N GLY A 107 1.64 6.45 18.75
CA GLY A 107 2.19 5.39 19.62
C GLY A 107 1.69 3.98 19.30
N GLU A 108 0.78 3.81 18.35
CA GLU A 108 0.30 2.50 17.89
C GLU A 108 1.34 1.84 16.98
N LYS A 109 1.42 0.51 17.03
CA LYS A 109 2.23 -0.29 16.08
C LYS A 109 1.38 -0.72 14.89
N ALA A 110 1.99 -0.90 13.72
CA ALA A 110 1.28 -1.22 12.49
C ALA A 110 0.41 -2.50 12.56
N LEU A 111 0.85 -3.59 13.20
CA LEU A 111 0.04 -4.80 13.29
C LEU A 111 -1.20 -4.64 14.21
N PRO A 112 -1.10 -4.05 15.39
CA PRO A 112 -2.29 -3.65 16.17
C PRO A 112 -3.26 -2.79 15.38
N ALA A 113 -2.79 -1.73 14.70
CA ALA A 113 -3.61 -0.88 13.84
C ALA A 113 -4.35 -1.70 12.75
N ALA A 114 -3.64 -2.59 12.05
CA ALA A 114 -4.25 -3.43 11.02
C ALA A 114 -5.36 -4.35 11.57
N LYS A 115 -5.20 -4.85 12.79
CA LYS A 115 -6.21 -5.69 13.45
C LYS A 115 -7.43 -4.87 13.86
N ARG A 116 -7.20 -3.66 14.38
CA ARG A 116 -8.26 -2.72 14.78
C ARG A 116 -9.08 -2.31 13.57
N GLU A 117 -8.45 -1.83 12.51
CA GLU A 117 -9.12 -1.39 11.27
C GLU A 117 -9.95 -2.52 10.64
N LEU A 118 -9.39 -3.73 10.52
CA LEU A 118 -10.15 -4.87 9.99
C LEU A 118 -11.43 -5.13 10.79
N LEU A 119 -11.34 -5.05 12.13
CA LEU A 119 -12.49 -5.29 12.99
C LEU A 119 -13.52 -4.15 12.90
N GLU A 120 -13.08 -2.91 12.99
CA GLU A 120 -13.93 -1.73 12.99
C GLU A 120 -14.70 -1.58 11.69
N GLU A 121 -14.01 -1.57 10.56
CA GLU A 121 -14.63 -1.37 9.24
C GLU A 121 -15.47 -2.58 8.80
N THR A 122 -15.00 -3.80 9.08
CA THR A 122 -15.59 -4.99 8.47
C THR A 122 -16.26 -5.96 9.44
N GLY A 123 -15.95 -5.87 10.73
CA GLY A 123 -16.35 -6.86 11.72
C GLY A 123 -15.59 -8.20 11.61
N TYR A 124 -14.61 -8.31 10.71
CA TYR A 124 -13.80 -9.53 10.62
C TYR A 124 -12.60 -9.45 11.56
N THR A 125 -12.22 -10.60 12.09
CA THR A 125 -10.92 -10.86 12.69
C THR A 125 -10.17 -11.91 11.89
N ALA A 126 -8.86 -12.07 12.13
CA ALA A 126 -8.04 -13.05 11.44
C ALA A 126 -7.07 -13.73 12.41
N THR A 127 -6.79 -14.99 12.18
CA THR A 127 -5.89 -15.80 13.03
C THR A 127 -4.43 -15.74 12.58
N ARG A 128 -4.16 -15.50 11.29
CA ARG A 128 -2.81 -15.45 10.72
C ARG A 128 -2.57 -14.10 10.04
N TRP A 129 -1.39 -13.52 10.34
CA TRP A 129 -0.99 -12.19 9.87
C TRP A 129 0.44 -12.21 9.36
N ARG A 130 0.69 -11.58 8.22
CA ARG A 130 2.03 -11.44 7.64
C ARG A 130 2.15 -10.08 6.95
N LEU A 131 3.16 -9.28 7.31
CA LEU A 131 3.53 -8.09 6.55
C LEU A 131 4.05 -8.54 5.18
N ILE A 132 3.48 -8.02 4.11
CA ILE A 132 3.80 -8.45 2.73
C ILE A 132 4.41 -7.35 1.88
N LEU A 133 3.97 -6.10 2.07
CA LEU A 133 4.46 -4.95 1.33
C LEU A 133 4.62 -3.74 2.26
N ASN A 134 5.62 -2.93 1.96
CA ASN A 134 5.74 -1.56 2.47
C ASN A 134 6.05 -0.65 1.29
N PHE A 135 5.28 0.41 1.12
CA PHE A 135 5.50 1.38 0.05
C PHE A 135 5.06 2.79 0.45
N TYR A 136 5.44 3.78 -0.34
CA TYR A 136 4.97 5.16 -0.21
C TYR A 136 3.76 5.38 -1.12
N ALA A 137 2.76 6.11 -0.63
CA ALA A 137 1.55 6.41 -1.41
C ALA A 137 1.86 7.32 -2.61
N SER A 138 2.58 8.41 -2.38
CA SER A 138 2.98 9.37 -3.41
C SER A 138 4.27 10.11 -3.02
N PRO A 139 5.45 9.47 -3.11
CA PRO A 139 6.71 9.95 -2.51
C PRO A 139 7.26 11.23 -3.13
N GLY A 140 6.66 11.75 -4.18
CA GLY A 140 7.04 13.04 -4.78
C GLY A 140 6.77 14.23 -3.85
N PHE A 141 5.74 14.17 -3.01
CA PHE A 141 5.34 15.24 -2.09
C PHE A 141 4.60 14.77 -0.83
N VAL A 142 4.25 13.49 -0.75
CA VAL A 142 3.56 12.90 0.43
C VAL A 142 4.49 11.90 1.11
N ALA A 143 4.70 12.08 2.41
CA ALA A 143 5.52 11.20 3.23
C ALA A 143 4.72 10.02 3.83
N GLU A 144 3.53 9.75 3.32
CA GLU A 144 2.71 8.63 3.78
C GLU A 144 3.32 7.29 3.37
N THR A 145 3.56 6.44 4.35
CA THR A 145 3.94 5.04 4.17
C THR A 145 2.74 4.13 4.37
N MET A 146 2.64 3.06 3.58
CA MET A 146 1.61 2.04 3.69
C MET A 146 2.22 0.69 4.03
N SER A 147 1.76 0.08 5.12
CA SER A 147 2.14 -1.27 5.55
C SER A 147 1.01 -2.25 5.24
N VAL A 148 1.20 -3.13 4.26
CA VAL A 148 0.18 -4.10 3.84
C VAL A 148 0.37 -5.42 4.59
N PHE A 149 -0.67 -5.85 5.29
CA PHE A 149 -0.72 -7.14 5.96
C PHE A 149 -1.65 -8.11 5.23
N LEU A 150 -1.15 -9.29 4.91
CA LEU A 150 -1.98 -10.42 4.55
C LEU A 150 -2.60 -10.99 5.83
N ALA A 151 -3.93 -11.08 5.85
CA ALA A 151 -4.73 -11.64 6.94
C ALA A 151 -5.53 -12.85 6.43
N THR A 152 -5.35 -14.02 7.05
CA THR A 152 -6.06 -15.25 6.70
C THR A 152 -6.62 -15.95 7.95
N GLY A 153 -7.51 -16.93 7.74
CA GLY A 153 -8.27 -17.54 8.84
C GLY A 153 -9.28 -16.54 9.39
N LEU A 154 -10.11 -15.99 8.50
CA LEU A 154 -11.09 -14.97 8.83
C LEU A 154 -12.22 -15.53 9.69
N CYS A 155 -12.62 -14.77 10.71
CA CYS A 155 -13.79 -15.01 11.52
C CYS A 155 -14.69 -13.77 11.46
N ALA A 156 -15.96 -13.97 11.07
CA ALA A 156 -16.93 -12.88 10.97
C ALA A 156 -17.47 -12.50 12.35
N GLY A 157 -17.69 -11.21 12.57
CA GLY A 157 -18.31 -10.63 13.74
C GLY A 157 -19.04 -9.33 13.38
N PRO A 158 -19.56 -8.57 14.36
CA PRO A 158 -20.17 -7.28 14.16
C PRO A 158 -19.09 -6.23 13.78
N ALA A 159 -19.42 -5.38 12.82
CA ALA A 159 -18.60 -4.22 12.47
C ALA A 159 -19.00 -3.02 13.35
N HIS A 160 -18.03 -2.14 13.61
CA HIS A 160 -18.22 -0.91 14.38
C HIS A 160 -17.46 0.26 13.70
N PRO A 161 -17.81 0.59 12.43
CA PRO A 161 -17.16 1.69 11.71
C PRO A 161 -17.40 3.02 12.42
N GLU A 162 -16.57 4.02 12.14
CA GLU A 162 -16.79 5.37 12.63
C GLU A 162 -18.11 5.93 12.11
N PRO A 163 -18.77 6.86 12.85
CA PRO A 163 -20.13 7.35 12.50
C PRO A 163 -20.25 8.00 11.11
N ASP A 164 -19.15 8.51 10.56
CA ASP A 164 -19.06 9.12 9.23
C ASP A 164 -18.62 8.14 8.14
N GLU A 165 -18.35 6.88 8.48
CA GLU A 165 -17.94 5.83 7.56
C GLU A 165 -19.13 4.99 7.09
N VAL A 166 -19.52 5.17 5.83
CA VAL A 166 -20.55 4.35 5.18
C VAL A 166 -19.88 3.33 4.27
N ILE A 167 -19.59 2.15 4.83
CA ILE A 167 -18.82 1.09 4.18
C ILE A 167 -19.75 -0.05 3.75
N ARG A 168 -19.60 -0.50 2.50
CA ARG A 168 -20.24 -1.75 2.00
C ARG A 168 -19.15 -2.78 1.72
N LYS A 169 -19.13 -3.86 2.49
CA LYS A 169 -18.16 -4.94 2.36
C LYS A 169 -18.64 -6.07 1.46
N SER A 170 -17.70 -6.74 0.77
CA SER A 170 -17.98 -7.89 -0.08
C SER A 170 -16.77 -8.82 -0.17
N LEU A 171 -17.00 -10.13 -0.04
CA LEU A 171 -16.00 -11.16 -0.36
C LEU A 171 -16.05 -11.44 -1.87
N VAL A 172 -14.99 -11.05 -2.57
CA VAL A 172 -14.88 -11.14 -4.03
C VAL A 172 -13.88 -12.21 -4.40
N PRO A 173 -14.21 -13.20 -5.27
CA PRO A 173 -13.23 -14.15 -5.77
C PRO A 173 -12.00 -13.46 -6.35
N LEU A 174 -10.79 -13.95 -6.03
CA LEU A 174 -9.53 -13.33 -6.47
C LEU A 174 -9.49 -13.08 -7.97
N SER A 175 -9.92 -14.06 -8.78
CA SER A 175 -9.98 -13.91 -10.24
C SER A 175 -10.91 -12.78 -10.71
N LYS A 176 -11.99 -12.50 -9.96
CA LYS A 176 -12.88 -11.35 -10.22
C LYS A 176 -12.21 -10.05 -9.77
N ALA A 177 -11.56 -10.02 -8.60
CA ALA A 177 -10.84 -8.83 -8.13
C ALA A 177 -9.74 -8.42 -9.12
N VAL A 178 -8.99 -9.38 -9.67
CA VAL A 178 -7.99 -9.13 -10.72
C VAL A 178 -8.64 -8.54 -11.97
N ARG A 179 -9.77 -9.08 -12.43
CA ARG A 179 -10.50 -8.46 -13.57
C ARG A 179 -10.97 -7.04 -13.26
N MET A 180 -11.43 -6.78 -12.04
CA MET A 180 -11.82 -5.43 -11.60
C MET A 180 -10.62 -4.45 -11.62
N VAL A 181 -9.42 -4.91 -11.27
CA VAL A 181 -8.18 -4.12 -11.42
C VAL A 181 -7.91 -3.83 -12.88
N LEU A 182 -7.87 -4.86 -13.72
CA LEU A 182 -7.50 -4.74 -15.14
C LEU A 182 -8.51 -3.93 -15.97
N SER A 183 -9.79 -3.92 -15.54
CA SER A 183 -10.84 -3.11 -16.17
C SER A 183 -10.93 -1.67 -15.64
N GLY A 184 -10.13 -1.28 -14.65
CA GLY A 184 -10.21 0.03 -14.01
C GLY A 184 -11.43 0.21 -13.09
N THR A 185 -12.14 -0.85 -12.72
CA THR A 185 -13.19 -0.80 -11.70
C THR A 185 -12.61 -0.58 -10.30
N ILE A 186 -11.47 -1.21 -9.99
CA ILE A 186 -10.62 -0.88 -8.84
C ILE A 186 -9.60 0.14 -9.31
N ARG A 187 -9.61 1.33 -8.68
CA ARG A 187 -8.73 2.46 -9.03
C ARG A 187 -7.83 2.90 -7.88
N ASP A 188 -7.98 2.28 -6.73
CA ASP A 188 -7.19 2.55 -5.54
C ASP A 188 -5.85 1.81 -5.59
N ALA A 189 -4.74 2.55 -5.48
CA ALA A 189 -3.39 2.03 -5.72
C ALA A 189 -2.98 0.94 -4.70
N LYS A 190 -3.34 1.09 -3.41
CA LYS A 190 -3.04 0.11 -2.38
C LYS A 190 -3.75 -1.23 -2.64
N THR A 191 -4.98 -1.16 -3.13
CA THR A 191 -5.79 -2.34 -3.49
C THR A 191 -5.27 -2.99 -4.77
N ILE A 192 -4.96 -2.20 -5.80
CA ILE A 192 -4.38 -2.69 -7.07
C ILE A 192 -3.09 -3.48 -6.78
N SER A 193 -2.15 -2.87 -6.06
CA SER A 193 -0.85 -3.51 -5.76
C SER A 193 -1.01 -4.80 -4.96
N SER A 194 -1.90 -4.81 -3.97
CA SER A 194 -2.12 -5.96 -3.09
C SER A 194 -2.82 -7.12 -3.79
N VAL A 195 -3.84 -6.84 -4.61
CA VAL A 195 -4.58 -7.85 -5.38
C VAL A 195 -3.66 -8.50 -6.41
N LEU A 196 -2.87 -7.72 -7.15
CA LEU A 196 -1.92 -8.25 -8.13
C LEU A 196 -0.78 -9.02 -7.47
N TRP A 197 -0.31 -8.59 -6.30
CA TRP A 197 0.66 -9.33 -5.50
C TRP A 197 0.10 -10.71 -5.11
N LEU A 198 -1.15 -10.79 -4.64
CA LEU A 198 -1.79 -12.06 -4.27
C LEU A 198 -1.97 -12.99 -5.48
N ASP A 199 -2.41 -12.46 -6.61
CA ASP A 199 -2.58 -13.23 -7.85
C ASP A 199 -1.25 -13.84 -8.30
N HIS A 200 -0.16 -13.07 -8.27
CA HIS A 200 1.18 -13.57 -8.57
C HIS A 200 1.59 -14.71 -7.63
N GLN A 201 1.41 -14.53 -6.30
CA GLN A 201 1.76 -15.56 -5.32
C GLN A 201 0.92 -16.85 -5.44
N THR A 202 -0.29 -16.76 -5.96
CA THR A 202 -1.16 -17.94 -6.15
C THR A 202 -0.85 -18.70 -7.44
N ARG A 203 -0.24 -18.06 -8.44
CA ARG A 203 0.18 -18.71 -9.70
C ARG A 203 1.53 -19.42 -9.60
N GLU A 204 2.36 -19.05 -8.61
CA GLU A 204 3.67 -19.68 -8.39
C GLU A 204 3.62 -20.95 -7.52
N LYS A 205 2.44 -21.30 -7.00
CA LYS A 205 2.19 -22.56 -6.25
C LYS A 205 1.64 -23.64 -7.16
#